data_c58e3ec1a157e58670ebe3af3e223b3c
#
_entry.id   c58e3ec1a157e58670ebe3af3e223b3c
#
_cell.length_a   1.000
_cell.length_b   1.000
_cell.length_c   1.000
_cell.angle_alpha   90.00
_cell.angle_beta   90.00
_cell.angle_gamma   90.00
#
_symmetry.space_group_name_H-M   'P 1'
#
loop_
_entity.id
_entity.type
_entity.pdbx_description
1 polymer ?
#
loop_
_entity_poly.entity_id
_entity_poly.type
_entity_poly.pdbx_seq_one_letter_code
_entity_poly.pdbx_strand_id
1 'polypeptide(L)'
;MQKETKARSDKYFSMLSAAGEVFARLGFFKSTISQIAAEAGVADGTIYLYFKNKDDILYQFISVKTELVFEKMRKAVEGPEDAETKLRRLIRCHLTEFQNDRNTAVIFQSEVRYRRDIEPQIKDISKMYLDLLTEIIEQGQIEGTIRQDLFMGLVKRFILGAVEGVINTWVAAEGKYDLSAMADPLVDLYMGGIRVR
;
A
#
# COMPACT_ATOMS: atom_id res chain seq x y z
N MET A 1 -5.08 -3.39 -34.00
CA MET A 1 -5.84 -2.80 -32.87
C MET A 1 -5.52 -3.46 -31.52
N GLN A 2 -5.85 -4.74 -31.25
CA GLN A 2 -5.53 -5.38 -29.95
C GLN A 2 -4.03 -5.45 -29.62
N LYS A 3 -3.16 -5.71 -30.58
CA LYS A 3 -1.69 -5.81 -30.41
C LYS A 3 -1.04 -4.45 -30.09
N GLU A 4 -1.55 -3.37 -30.68
CA GLU A 4 -1.07 -1.99 -30.42
C GLU A 4 -1.51 -1.49 -29.03
N THR A 5 -2.74 -1.80 -28.63
CA THR A 5 -3.25 -1.46 -27.29
C THR A 5 -2.47 -2.19 -26.21
N LYS A 6 -2.15 -3.46 -26.40
CA LYS A 6 -1.32 -4.25 -25.47
C LYS A 6 0.11 -3.69 -25.38
N ALA A 7 0.76 -3.43 -26.51
CA ALA A 7 2.11 -2.85 -26.52
C ALA A 7 2.18 -1.46 -25.88
N ARG A 8 1.11 -0.65 -26.00
CA ARG A 8 1.01 0.65 -25.32
C ARG A 8 0.83 0.48 -23.81
N SER A 9 0.03 -0.49 -23.38
CA SER A 9 -0.14 -0.86 -21.98
C SER A 9 1.18 -1.35 -21.37
N ASP A 10 1.90 -2.25 -22.04
CA ASP A 10 3.17 -2.80 -21.56
C ASP A 10 4.24 -1.69 -21.38
N LYS A 11 4.32 -0.74 -22.34
CA LYS A 11 5.21 0.41 -22.22
C LYS A 11 4.83 1.34 -21.05
N TYR A 12 3.55 1.59 -20.86
CA TYR A 12 3.07 2.40 -19.73
C TYR A 12 3.51 1.80 -18.39
N PHE A 13 3.27 0.51 -18.18
CA PHE A 13 3.66 -0.16 -16.93
C PHE A 13 5.18 -0.25 -16.76
N SER A 14 5.94 -0.44 -17.85
CA SER A 14 7.41 -0.40 -17.81
C SER A 14 7.93 0.97 -17.35
N MET A 15 7.37 2.07 -17.87
CA MET A 15 7.74 3.42 -17.46
C MET A 15 7.35 3.71 -15.99
N LEU A 16 6.19 3.23 -15.52
CA LEU A 16 5.81 3.35 -14.12
C LEU A 16 6.75 2.55 -13.20
N SER A 17 7.16 1.34 -13.60
CA SER A 17 8.13 0.55 -12.84
C SER A 17 9.47 1.28 -12.74
N ALA A 18 9.99 1.78 -13.85
CA ALA A 18 11.23 2.57 -13.89
C ALA A 18 11.13 3.84 -13.01
N ALA A 19 9.99 4.52 -13.05
CA ALA A 19 9.73 5.66 -12.17
C ALA A 19 9.80 5.26 -10.70
N GLY A 20 9.19 4.12 -10.33
CA GLY A 20 9.25 3.57 -8.97
C GLY A 20 10.70 3.32 -8.51
N GLU A 21 11.54 2.74 -9.37
CA GLU A 21 12.96 2.51 -9.07
C GLU A 21 13.74 3.82 -8.88
N VAL A 22 13.52 4.79 -9.76
CA VAL A 22 14.17 6.10 -9.69
C VAL A 22 13.72 6.89 -8.46
N PHE A 23 12.41 6.93 -8.18
CA PHE A 23 11.88 7.63 -7.00
C PHE A 23 12.33 6.98 -5.69
N ALA A 24 12.34 5.66 -5.58
CA ALA A 24 12.80 4.97 -4.39
C ALA A 24 14.30 5.17 -4.13
N ARG A 25 15.11 5.23 -5.19
CA ARG A 25 16.58 5.40 -5.10
C ARG A 25 17.01 6.83 -4.83
N LEU A 26 16.42 7.82 -5.49
CA LEU A 26 16.85 9.22 -5.48
C LEU A 26 15.96 10.16 -4.68
N GLY A 27 14.74 9.71 -4.35
CA GLY A 27 13.66 10.56 -3.87
C GLY A 27 12.98 11.33 -5.01
N PHE A 28 11.74 11.72 -4.82
CA PHE A 28 10.96 12.43 -5.84
C PHE A 28 11.62 13.73 -6.29
N PHE A 29 12.05 14.58 -5.34
CA PHE A 29 12.55 15.92 -5.67
C PHE A 29 13.84 15.90 -6.49
N LYS A 30 14.75 14.96 -6.22
CA LYS A 30 16.05 14.85 -6.92
C LYS A 30 15.95 14.09 -8.24
N SER A 31 14.86 13.38 -8.49
CA SER A 31 14.65 12.63 -9.72
C SER A 31 14.24 13.53 -10.89
N THR A 32 14.58 13.11 -12.10
CA THR A 32 14.25 13.80 -13.35
C THR A 32 13.54 12.87 -14.31
N ILE A 33 12.77 13.43 -15.26
CA ILE A 33 12.11 12.65 -16.33
C ILE A 33 13.16 11.93 -17.19
N SER A 34 14.31 12.57 -17.48
CA SER A 34 15.39 11.94 -18.25
C SER A 34 15.97 10.71 -17.53
N GLN A 35 16.07 10.73 -16.20
CA GLN A 35 16.50 9.54 -15.44
C GLN A 35 15.46 8.41 -15.51
N ILE A 36 14.17 8.75 -15.46
CA ILE A 36 13.07 7.77 -15.60
C ILE A 36 13.07 7.20 -17.02
N ALA A 37 13.26 8.04 -18.05
CA ALA A 37 13.33 7.60 -19.44
C ALA A 37 14.53 6.66 -19.68
N ALA A 38 15.70 7.01 -19.15
CA ALA A 38 16.89 6.17 -19.21
C ALA A 38 16.68 4.81 -18.52
N GLU A 39 16.09 4.79 -17.34
CA GLU A 39 15.76 3.56 -16.59
C GLU A 39 14.75 2.68 -17.36
N ALA A 40 13.75 3.30 -17.99
CA ALA A 40 12.75 2.63 -18.81
C ALA A 40 13.28 2.20 -20.20
N GLY A 41 14.49 2.59 -20.60
CA GLY A 41 15.05 2.31 -21.92
C GLY A 41 14.33 3.03 -23.06
N VAL A 42 13.79 4.23 -22.82
CA VAL A 42 13.06 5.04 -23.81
C VAL A 42 13.65 6.45 -23.93
N ALA A 43 13.33 7.16 -25.02
CA ALA A 43 13.67 8.57 -25.15
C ALA A 43 12.76 9.44 -24.26
N ASP A 44 13.24 10.59 -23.77
CA ASP A 44 12.50 11.55 -22.94
C ASP A 44 11.13 11.91 -23.54
N GLY A 45 11.11 12.18 -24.85
CA GLY A 45 9.86 12.48 -25.56
C GLY A 45 8.81 11.38 -25.50
N THR A 46 9.22 10.11 -25.29
CA THR A 46 8.29 9.00 -25.14
C THR A 46 7.53 9.09 -23.82
N ILE A 47 8.18 9.54 -22.75
CA ILE A 47 7.52 9.73 -21.43
C ILE A 47 6.35 10.71 -21.57
N TYR A 48 6.54 11.83 -22.27
CA TYR A 48 5.51 12.86 -22.47
C TYR A 48 4.31 12.42 -23.31
N LEU A 49 4.39 11.29 -24.02
CA LEU A 49 3.24 10.69 -24.68
C LEU A 49 2.27 10.00 -23.72
N TYR A 50 2.71 9.69 -22.49
CA TYR A 50 1.95 8.96 -21.47
C TYR A 50 1.67 9.79 -20.23
N PHE A 51 2.56 10.70 -19.87
CA PHE A 51 2.50 11.47 -18.63
C PHE A 51 2.72 12.95 -18.89
N LYS A 52 1.98 13.80 -18.19
CA LYS A 52 2.05 15.26 -18.34
C LYS A 52 3.33 15.86 -17.75
N ASN A 53 3.74 15.36 -16.61
CA ASN A 53 4.89 15.81 -15.84
C ASN A 53 5.28 14.75 -14.80
N LYS A 54 6.31 15.04 -14.00
CA LYS A 54 6.82 14.14 -12.96
C LYS A 54 5.81 13.88 -11.84
N ASP A 55 4.99 14.87 -11.48
CA ASP A 55 3.92 14.69 -10.47
C ASP A 55 2.83 13.75 -10.99
N ASP A 56 2.47 13.85 -12.26
CA ASP A 56 1.51 12.92 -12.90
C ASP A 56 2.04 11.47 -12.88
N ILE A 57 3.35 11.27 -13.12
CA ILE A 57 3.97 9.94 -13.02
C ILE A 57 3.85 9.39 -11.59
N LEU A 58 4.18 10.18 -10.58
CA LEU A 58 4.06 9.76 -9.19
C LEU A 58 2.61 9.45 -8.81
N TYR A 59 1.69 10.32 -9.22
CA TYR A 59 0.25 10.12 -8.99
C TYR A 59 -0.23 8.80 -9.58
N GLN A 60 0.07 8.55 -10.87
CA GLN A 60 -0.34 7.32 -11.54
C GLN A 60 0.34 6.08 -10.94
N PHE A 61 1.60 6.20 -10.53
CA PHE A 61 2.30 5.12 -9.81
C PHE A 61 1.58 4.76 -8.51
N ILE A 62 1.26 5.76 -7.67
CA ILE A 62 0.54 5.56 -6.41
C ILE A 62 -0.84 4.92 -6.67
N SER A 63 -1.60 5.45 -7.62
CA SER A 63 -2.95 4.92 -7.95
C SER A 63 -2.90 3.46 -8.37
N VAL A 64 -2.03 3.11 -9.32
CA VAL A 64 -1.88 1.73 -9.81
C VAL A 64 -1.44 0.78 -8.69
N LYS A 65 -0.44 1.19 -7.90
CA LYS A 65 0.05 0.34 -6.80
C LYS A 65 -1.00 0.15 -5.71
N THR A 66 -1.74 1.20 -5.39
CA THR A 66 -2.84 1.14 -4.43
C THR A 66 -3.92 0.16 -4.88
N GLU A 67 -4.41 0.30 -6.12
CA GLU A 67 -5.44 -0.59 -6.67
C GLU A 67 -5.00 -2.06 -6.60
N LEU A 68 -3.77 -2.37 -7.03
CA LEU A 68 -3.24 -3.74 -7.00
C LEU A 68 -3.14 -4.32 -5.58
N VAL A 69 -2.64 -3.52 -4.62
CA VAL A 69 -2.52 -3.96 -3.23
C VAL A 69 -3.90 -4.16 -2.60
N PHE A 70 -4.84 -3.23 -2.83
CA PHE A 70 -6.20 -3.34 -2.30
C PHE A 70 -6.98 -4.50 -2.88
N GLU A 71 -6.85 -4.79 -4.16
CA GLU A 71 -7.46 -5.98 -4.77
C GLU A 71 -6.99 -7.27 -4.07
N LYS A 72 -5.70 -7.38 -3.78
CA LYS A 72 -5.14 -8.53 -3.06
C LYS A 72 -5.61 -8.59 -1.61
N MET A 73 -5.65 -7.45 -0.92
CA MET A 73 -6.16 -7.36 0.46
C MET A 73 -7.62 -7.78 0.56
N ARG A 74 -8.47 -7.30 -0.36
CA ARG A 74 -9.88 -7.68 -0.42
C ARG A 74 -10.04 -9.18 -0.64
N LYS A 75 -9.33 -9.75 -1.60
CA LYS A 75 -9.31 -11.21 -1.83
C LYS A 75 -8.83 -12.00 -0.61
N ALA A 76 -7.84 -11.46 0.13
CA ALA A 76 -7.31 -12.15 1.30
C ALA A 76 -8.32 -12.26 2.45
N VAL A 77 -9.32 -11.38 2.52
CA VAL A 77 -10.37 -11.37 3.56
C VAL A 77 -11.71 -11.92 3.09
N GLU A 78 -11.82 -12.31 1.81
CA GLU A 78 -13.02 -12.99 1.30
C GLU A 78 -13.16 -14.38 1.92
N GLY A 79 -14.41 -14.83 2.10
CA GLY A 79 -14.72 -16.16 2.60
C GLY A 79 -15.40 -16.16 3.96
N PRO A 80 -15.75 -17.36 4.46
CA PRO A 80 -16.56 -17.54 5.67
C PRO A 80 -15.75 -17.57 6.98
N GLU A 81 -14.47 -17.23 6.93
CA GLU A 81 -13.59 -17.27 8.09
C GLU A 81 -14.00 -16.24 9.14
N ASP A 82 -13.60 -16.51 10.42
CA ASP A 82 -13.82 -15.60 11.54
C ASP A 82 -13.04 -14.30 11.43
N ALA A 83 -13.47 -13.29 12.19
CA ALA A 83 -12.91 -11.95 12.15
C ALA A 83 -11.41 -11.90 12.48
N GLU A 84 -10.93 -12.71 13.43
CA GLU A 84 -9.50 -12.74 13.79
C GLU A 84 -8.66 -13.31 12.63
N THR A 85 -9.10 -14.36 11.99
CA THR A 85 -8.46 -14.96 10.82
C THR A 85 -8.39 -13.97 9.66
N LYS A 86 -9.48 -13.26 9.38
CA LYS A 86 -9.52 -12.20 8.35
C LYS A 86 -8.56 -11.06 8.68
N LEU A 87 -8.50 -10.62 9.93
CA LEU A 87 -7.55 -9.58 10.34
C LEU A 87 -6.10 -10.02 10.13
N ARG A 88 -5.76 -11.26 10.49
CA ARG A 88 -4.41 -11.84 10.25
C ARG A 88 -4.08 -11.87 8.75
N ARG A 89 -5.02 -12.30 7.92
CA ARG A 89 -4.84 -12.34 6.46
C ARG A 89 -4.66 -10.94 5.88
N LEU A 90 -5.46 -9.96 6.31
CA LEU A 90 -5.35 -8.57 5.88
C LEU A 90 -3.96 -7.99 6.16
N ILE A 91 -3.53 -8.09 7.42
CA ILE A 91 -2.24 -7.52 7.85
C ILE A 91 -1.08 -8.27 7.19
N ARG A 92 -1.13 -9.60 7.13
CA ARG A 92 -0.11 -10.40 6.46
C ARG A 92 -0.01 -10.06 4.97
N CYS A 93 -1.14 -9.93 4.27
CA CYS A 93 -1.17 -9.52 2.88
C CYS A 93 -0.52 -8.15 2.70
N HIS A 94 -0.88 -7.16 3.53
CA HIS A 94 -0.30 -5.82 3.49
C HIS A 94 1.23 -5.85 3.64
N LEU A 95 1.74 -6.50 4.69
CA LEU A 95 3.17 -6.57 4.96
C LEU A 95 3.91 -7.34 3.85
N THR A 96 3.33 -8.43 3.34
CA THR A 96 3.91 -9.24 2.25
C THR A 96 4.01 -8.43 0.95
N GLU A 97 2.97 -7.68 0.57
CA GLU A 97 3.00 -6.86 -0.64
C GLU A 97 4.09 -5.78 -0.59
N PHE A 98 4.25 -5.13 0.55
CA PHE A 98 5.32 -4.14 0.74
C PHE A 98 6.71 -4.79 0.83
N GLN A 99 6.83 -5.98 1.38
CA GLN A 99 8.08 -6.74 1.36
C GLN A 99 8.48 -7.15 -0.05
N ASN A 100 7.53 -7.58 -0.87
CA ASN A 100 7.77 -8.00 -2.25
C ASN A 100 8.08 -6.82 -3.19
N ASP A 101 7.61 -5.62 -2.86
CA ASP A 101 7.86 -4.39 -3.62
C ASP A 101 8.37 -3.29 -2.67
N ARG A 102 9.64 -3.40 -2.30
CA ARG A 102 10.30 -2.44 -1.41
C ARG A 102 10.28 -1.01 -1.97
N ASN A 103 10.37 -0.84 -3.28
CA ASN A 103 10.33 0.49 -3.89
C ASN A 103 8.98 1.17 -3.63
N THR A 104 7.88 0.43 -3.75
CA THR A 104 6.55 0.92 -3.36
C THR A 104 6.51 1.28 -1.87
N ALA A 105 7.04 0.44 -0.97
CA ALA A 105 7.09 0.76 0.46
C ALA A 105 7.86 2.05 0.74
N VAL A 106 9.03 2.25 0.13
CA VAL A 106 9.84 3.48 0.28
C VAL A 106 9.06 4.70 -0.18
N ILE A 107 8.44 4.64 -1.37
CA ILE A 107 7.70 5.78 -1.93
C ILE A 107 6.48 6.13 -1.06
N PHE A 108 5.73 5.14 -0.57
CA PHE A 108 4.59 5.39 0.31
C PHE A 108 5.02 6.03 1.63
N GLN A 109 6.13 5.61 2.22
CA GLN A 109 6.63 6.19 3.48
C GLN A 109 7.25 7.57 3.31
N SER A 110 7.93 7.86 2.18
CA SER A 110 8.62 9.13 1.95
C SER A 110 7.75 10.20 1.30
N GLU A 111 6.93 9.83 0.31
CA GLU A 111 6.22 10.80 -0.53
C GLU A 111 4.73 10.90 -0.14
N VAL A 112 4.03 9.78 0.00
CA VAL A 112 2.59 9.78 0.27
C VAL A 112 2.28 10.42 1.62
N ARG A 113 3.08 10.14 2.63
CA ARG A 113 2.85 10.59 4.00
C ARG A 113 2.98 12.11 4.21
N TYR A 114 3.79 12.80 3.41
CA TYR A 114 4.18 14.21 3.66
C TYR A 114 3.69 15.18 2.58
N ARG A 115 3.10 14.71 1.49
CA ARG A 115 2.66 15.57 0.39
C ARG A 115 1.18 15.91 0.49
N ARG A 116 0.87 17.21 0.66
CA ARG A 116 -0.50 17.71 0.73
C ARG A 116 -1.20 17.78 -0.63
N ASP A 117 -0.46 17.88 -1.71
CA ASP A 117 -0.99 17.94 -3.07
C ASP A 117 -1.62 16.63 -3.56
N ILE A 118 -1.22 15.49 -2.97
CA ILE A 118 -1.83 14.18 -3.17
C ILE A 118 -2.80 13.77 -2.05
N GLU A 119 -3.17 14.72 -1.18
CA GLU A 119 -4.04 14.48 -0.02
C GLU A 119 -5.40 13.83 -0.37
N PRO A 120 -6.10 14.19 -1.47
CA PRO A 120 -7.34 13.52 -1.83
C PRO A 120 -7.16 12.01 -2.05
N GLN A 121 -6.11 11.60 -2.74
CA GLN A 121 -5.80 10.20 -3.02
C GLN A 121 -5.39 9.44 -1.76
N ILE A 122 -4.62 10.10 -0.88
CA ILE A 122 -4.26 9.53 0.44
C ILE A 122 -5.51 9.30 1.28
N LYS A 123 -6.46 10.22 1.27
CA LYS A 123 -7.73 10.05 1.98
C LYS A 123 -8.52 8.85 1.46
N ASP A 124 -8.59 8.68 0.15
CA ASP A 124 -9.29 7.56 -0.45
C ASP A 124 -8.61 6.22 -0.10
N ILE A 125 -7.28 6.15 -0.18
CA ILE A 125 -6.49 4.98 0.23
C ILE A 125 -6.75 4.63 1.70
N SER A 126 -6.62 5.62 2.59
CA SER A 126 -6.85 5.44 4.02
C SER A 126 -8.29 5.00 4.31
N LYS A 127 -9.26 5.59 3.60
CA LYS A 127 -10.67 5.22 3.73
C LYS A 127 -10.90 3.76 3.35
N MET A 128 -10.41 3.31 2.21
CA MET A 128 -10.56 1.93 1.75
C MET A 128 -10.04 0.93 2.80
N TYR A 129 -8.86 1.20 3.37
CA TYR A 129 -8.29 0.35 4.43
C TYR A 129 -9.15 0.36 5.70
N LEU A 130 -9.58 1.55 6.13
CA LEU A 130 -10.42 1.70 7.32
C LEU A 130 -11.80 1.07 7.14
N ASP A 131 -12.33 1.01 5.93
CA ASP A 131 -13.59 0.35 5.60
C ASP A 131 -13.44 -1.18 5.73
N LEU A 132 -12.37 -1.78 5.19
CA LEU A 132 -12.07 -3.20 5.39
C LEU A 132 -11.90 -3.55 6.87
N LEU A 133 -11.20 -2.72 7.64
CA LEU A 133 -11.09 -2.91 9.09
C LEU A 133 -12.45 -2.79 9.79
N THR A 134 -13.34 -1.91 9.33
CA THR A 134 -14.69 -1.80 9.88
C THR A 134 -15.46 -3.10 9.70
N GLU A 135 -15.49 -3.63 8.48
CA GLU A 135 -16.20 -4.88 8.16
C GLU A 135 -15.69 -6.04 9.04
N ILE A 136 -14.39 -6.15 9.21
CA ILE A 136 -13.78 -7.23 10.03
C ILE A 136 -14.12 -7.05 11.52
N ILE A 137 -14.01 -5.83 12.06
CA ILE A 137 -14.27 -5.57 13.49
C ILE A 137 -15.75 -5.76 13.80
N GLU A 138 -16.66 -5.28 12.96
CA GLU A 138 -18.10 -5.48 13.10
C GLU A 138 -18.48 -6.98 13.04
N GLN A 139 -17.86 -7.74 12.14
CA GLN A 139 -18.02 -9.19 12.12
C GLN A 139 -17.59 -9.80 13.46
N GLY A 140 -16.43 -9.46 14.01
CA GLY A 140 -15.96 -9.98 15.29
C GLY A 140 -16.85 -9.58 16.49
N GLN A 141 -17.49 -8.42 16.42
CA GLN A 141 -18.49 -7.99 17.39
C GLN A 141 -19.77 -8.84 17.30
N ILE A 142 -20.22 -9.18 16.11
CA ILE A 142 -21.35 -10.08 15.88
C ILE A 142 -21.02 -11.51 16.36
N GLU A 143 -19.81 -11.98 16.10
CA GLU A 143 -19.30 -13.28 16.56
C GLU A 143 -19.11 -13.35 18.09
N GLY A 144 -19.11 -12.21 18.80
CA GLY A 144 -18.82 -12.11 20.22
C GLY A 144 -17.35 -12.29 20.58
N THR A 145 -16.44 -12.21 19.62
CA THR A 145 -14.99 -12.32 19.83
C THR A 145 -14.33 -10.97 20.08
N ILE A 146 -14.92 -9.88 19.58
CA ILE A 146 -14.47 -8.50 19.76
C ILE A 146 -15.48 -7.72 20.63
N ARG A 147 -14.96 -6.90 21.54
CA ARG A 147 -15.76 -6.10 22.49
C ARG A 147 -16.65 -5.09 21.76
N GLN A 148 -17.85 -4.87 22.31
CA GLN A 148 -18.85 -3.93 21.78
C GLN A 148 -18.59 -2.47 22.21
N ASP A 149 -17.88 -2.26 23.32
CA ASP A 149 -17.67 -0.95 23.95
C ASP A 149 -16.46 -0.17 23.38
N LEU A 150 -16.02 -0.53 22.17
CA LEU A 150 -14.84 0.06 21.55
C LEU A 150 -15.18 1.39 20.83
N PHE A 151 -14.30 2.40 20.99
CA PHE A 151 -14.33 3.58 20.14
C PHE A 151 -13.75 3.24 18.76
N MET A 152 -14.61 2.84 17.84
CA MET A 152 -14.26 2.26 16.52
C MET A 152 -13.27 3.10 15.73
N GLY A 153 -13.42 4.43 15.74
CA GLY A 153 -12.51 5.35 15.05
C GLY A 153 -11.07 5.30 15.58
N LEU A 154 -10.89 5.09 16.90
CA LEU A 154 -9.57 4.94 17.50
C LEU A 154 -8.97 3.57 17.20
N VAL A 155 -9.75 2.52 17.37
CA VAL A 155 -9.32 1.12 17.19
C VAL A 155 -8.78 0.89 15.78
N LYS A 156 -9.50 1.35 14.76
CA LYS A 156 -9.06 1.24 13.36
C LYS A 156 -7.79 2.01 13.07
N ARG A 157 -7.69 3.25 13.58
CA ARG A 157 -6.47 4.06 13.40
C ARG A 157 -5.27 3.52 14.15
N PHE A 158 -5.50 2.90 15.30
CA PHE A 158 -4.43 2.28 16.07
C PHE A 158 -3.77 1.14 15.29
N ILE A 159 -4.56 0.22 14.71
CA ILE A 159 -3.99 -0.88 13.93
C ILE A 159 -3.33 -0.39 12.64
N LEU A 160 -3.94 0.56 11.92
CA LEU A 160 -3.33 1.14 10.73
C LEU A 160 -1.99 1.80 11.07
N GLY A 161 -1.95 2.62 12.12
CA GLY A 161 -0.71 3.27 12.56
C GLY A 161 0.37 2.29 13.00
N ALA A 162 -0.01 1.17 13.64
CA ALA A 162 0.92 0.13 14.01
C ALA A 162 1.52 -0.59 12.79
N VAL A 163 0.68 -0.93 11.80
CA VAL A 163 1.13 -1.53 10.53
C VAL A 163 2.07 -0.57 9.79
N GLU A 164 1.69 0.70 9.65
CA GLU A 164 2.55 1.72 9.02
C GLU A 164 3.88 1.91 9.78
N GLY A 165 3.85 1.88 11.11
CA GLY A 165 5.05 1.97 11.95
C GLY A 165 6.02 0.82 11.71
N VAL A 166 5.50 -0.41 11.59
CA VAL A 166 6.30 -1.60 11.29
C VAL A 166 6.93 -1.51 9.89
N ILE A 167 6.15 -1.10 8.88
CA ILE A 167 6.66 -0.90 7.51
C ILE A 167 7.74 0.18 7.49
N ASN A 168 7.52 1.32 8.16
CA ASN A 168 8.48 2.42 8.20
C ASN A 168 9.82 1.98 8.84
N THR A 169 9.75 1.23 9.95
CA THR A 169 10.94 0.68 10.61
C THR A 169 11.69 -0.31 9.70
N TRP A 170 10.95 -1.16 8.97
CA TRP A 170 11.53 -2.08 8.00
C TRP A 170 12.21 -1.37 6.82
N VAL A 171 11.59 -0.32 6.29
CA VAL A 171 12.18 0.53 5.23
C VAL A 171 13.47 1.19 5.73
N ALA A 172 13.45 1.76 6.95
CA ALA A 172 14.63 2.36 7.59
C ALA A 172 15.75 1.35 7.85
N ALA A 173 15.41 0.09 8.13
CA ALA A 173 16.36 -1.03 8.25
C ALA A 173 16.78 -1.60 6.89
N GLU A 174 16.50 -0.92 5.78
CA GLU A 174 16.85 -1.34 4.41
C GLU A 174 16.28 -2.72 4.00
N GLY A 175 15.19 -3.16 4.64
CA GLY A 175 14.55 -4.44 4.33
C GLY A 175 15.31 -5.67 4.87
N LYS A 176 16.15 -5.52 5.91
CA LYS A 176 17.07 -6.55 6.40
C LYS A 176 16.43 -7.70 7.17
N TYR A 177 15.12 -7.67 7.40
CA TYR A 177 14.41 -8.75 8.09
C TYR A 177 13.10 -9.09 7.38
N ASP A 178 12.49 -10.22 7.74
CA ASP A 178 11.20 -10.63 7.19
C ASP A 178 10.07 -9.78 7.76
N LEU A 179 9.56 -8.87 6.94
CA LEU A 179 8.46 -7.98 7.32
C LEU A 179 7.16 -8.77 7.52
N SER A 180 6.91 -9.79 6.70
CA SER A 180 5.69 -10.59 6.77
C SER A 180 5.57 -11.38 8.08
N ALA A 181 6.70 -11.74 8.70
CA ALA A 181 6.74 -12.41 9.99
C ALA A 181 6.22 -11.53 11.15
N MET A 182 6.13 -10.21 10.97
CA MET A 182 5.57 -9.30 11.97
C MET A 182 4.03 -9.35 12.05
N ALA A 183 3.36 -9.98 11.08
CA ALA A 183 1.90 -9.98 11.01
C ALA A 183 1.24 -10.61 12.24
N ASP A 184 1.61 -11.83 12.59
CA ASP A 184 0.99 -12.54 13.71
C ASP A 184 1.27 -11.89 15.06
N PRO A 185 2.53 -11.54 15.42
CA PRO A 185 2.79 -10.81 16.64
C PRO A 185 2.02 -9.49 16.76
N LEU A 186 1.87 -8.76 15.64
CA LEU A 186 1.12 -7.50 15.62
C LEU A 186 -0.39 -7.74 15.90
N VAL A 187 -0.97 -8.76 15.26
CA VAL A 187 -2.37 -9.12 15.50
C VAL A 187 -2.59 -9.62 16.92
N ASP A 188 -1.70 -10.43 17.46
CA ASP A 188 -1.80 -10.94 18.84
C ASP A 188 -1.81 -9.80 19.85
N LEU A 189 -0.92 -8.80 19.70
CA LEU A 189 -0.91 -7.61 20.53
C LEU A 189 -2.20 -6.80 20.40
N TYR A 190 -2.70 -6.65 19.19
CA TYR A 190 -3.93 -5.92 18.92
C TYR A 190 -5.14 -6.63 19.52
N MET A 191 -5.30 -7.93 19.25
CA MET A 191 -6.39 -8.74 19.78
C MET A 191 -6.38 -8.82 21.31
N GLY A 192 -5.20 -8.82 21.95
CA GLY A 192 -5.06 -8.73 23.40
C GLY A 192 -5.74 -7.50 24.03
N GLY A 193 -5.90 -6.41 23.25
CA GLY A 193 -6.57 -5.19 23.68
C GLY A 193 -8.07 -5.12 23.37
N ILE A 194 -8.54 -5.85 22.36
CA ILE A 194 -9.92 -5.71 21.84
C ILE A 194 -10.78 -6.95 21.99
N ARG A 195 -10.21 -8.11 22.34
CA ARG A 195 -10.95 -9.36 22.55
C ARG A 195 -11.89 -9.27 23.76
N VAL A 196 -13.03 -9.94 23.69
CA VAL A 196 -13.87 -10.21 24.87
C VAL A 196 -13.07 -11.03 25.89
N ARG A 197 -13.14 -10.64 27.15
CA ARG A 197 -12.47 -11.32 28.27
C ARG A 197 -13.31 -12.46 28.79
#